data_7a48b5e2a27f78b87cdcd398885f1b1b
#
_entry.id   7a48b5e2a27f78b87cdcd398885f1b1b
#
_cell.length_a   1.000
_cell.length_b   1.000
_cell.length_c   1.000
_cell.angle_alpha   90.00
_cell.angle_beta   90.00
_cell.angle_gamma   90.00
#
_symmetry.space_group_name_H-M   'P 1'
#
loop_
_entity.id
_entity.type
_entity.pdbx_description
1 polymer ?
#
loop_
_entity_poly.entity_id
_entity_poly.type
_entity_poly.pdbx_seq_one_letter_code
_entity_poly.pdbx_strand_id
1 'polypeptide(L)'
;GLLSDGGVHSHISHLKGLLDAADSYGLKDVFVHAFTDGRDVDPKSGKGFVKEIQDHMSKSTGQLASICGRYYAMDRDQRWARVKLSYDAMVNGIGEKSTNAEESVQKSYDEGVTDEFINPIVMTDGSGEPVARIEADDVIVFFNFRTDRGRQLTRALTQENFQEFGMHTLPLYYVTMTNYDDSFKKVEVIYPKDNLTETLGEVLEKNGKKQIRIAETEKYPHVTFFFSGGRETEFEGEKRILCPSPKVATYDLQPEMSAFDIKNAIIPELEKGEADFICLNFANTDMVGHTGVMEAAVKAAEAVDSCLKDVVTAALENGYSSIIIADHGNSETMINEDGSPNTAHTTNP
;
A
#
# COMPACT_ATOMS: atom_id res chain seq x y z
N GLY A 1 11.95 -1.02 3.00
CA GLY A 1 10.56 -1.00 3.39
C GLY A 1 10.08 0.37 3.86
N LEU A 2 8.80 0.47 4.18
CA LEU A 2 8.16 1.74 4.56
C LEU A 2 8.58 2.18 5.96
N LEU A 3 9.20 3.34 6.04
CA LEU A 3 9.66 3.96 7.28
C LEU A 3 8.55 4.85 7.86
N SER A 4 7.72 4.28 8.72
CA SER A 4 6.48 4.89 9.25
C SER A 4 6.09 4.28 10.59
N ASP A 5 5.38 5.01 11.41
CA ASP A 5 4.72 4.54 12.62
C ASP A 5 3.20 4.36 12.46
N GLY A 6 2.66 4.62 11.27
CA GLY A 6 1.23 4.52 10.98
C GLY A 6 0.64 3.12 11.13
N GLY A 7 1.46 2.07 11.14
CA GLY A 7 0.99 0.70 11.42
C GLY A 7 0.11 0.08 10.35
N VAL A 8 0.00 0.68 9.16
CA VAL A 8 -0.83 0.18 8.05
C VAL A 8 -0.08 -0.84 7.18
N HIS A 9 1.13 -0.53 6.77
CA HIS A 9 1.98 -1.40 5.94
C HIS A 9 3.19 -1.95 6.68
N SER A 10 3.70 -1.17 7.62
CA SER A 10 4.90 -1.44 8.41
C SER A 10 4.82 -0.67 9.72
N HIS A 11 5.80 -0.88 10.57
CA HIS A 11 6.01 -0.03 11.74
C HIS A 11 7.51 0.13 12.00
N ILE A 12 7.96 1.35 12.31
CA ILE A 12 9.38 1.67 12.56
C ILE A 12 10.01 0.83 13.66
N SER A 13 9.22 0.43 14.68
CA SER A 13 9.69 -0.47 15.75
C SER A 13 10.14 -1.84 15.22
N HIS A 14 9.53 -2.34 14.15
CA HIS A 14 9.95 -3.61 13.55
C HIS A 14 11.32 -3.47 12.88
N LEU A 15 11.56 -2.35 12.17
CA LEU A 15 12.88 -2.07 11.61
C LEU A 15 13.94 -1.95 12.71
N LYS A 16 13.64 -1.25 13.81
CA LYS A 16 14.56 -1.18 14.97
C LYS A 16 14.85 -2.55 15.54
N GLY A 17 13.83 -3.40 15.72
CA GLY A 17 14.01 -4.78 16.19
C GLY A 17 14.88 -5.63 15.25
N LEU A 18 14.77 -5.44 13.93
CA LEU A 18 15.63 -6.11 12.94
C LEU A 18 17.09 -5.63 13.04
N LEU A 19 17.31 -4.33 13.22
CA LEU A 19 18.65 -3.76 13.41
C LEU A 19 19.29 -4.26 14.73
N ASP A 20 18.52 -4.29 15.82
CA ASP A 20 18.98 -4.81 17.11
C ASP A 20 19.33 -6.30 17.02
N ALA A 21 18.51 -7.08 16.29
CA ALA A 21 18.82 -8.49 16.03
C ALA A 21 20.11 -8.61 15.21
N ALA A 22 20.27 -7.84 14.13
CA ALA A 22 21.47 -7.85 13.31
C ALA A 22 22.74 -7.49 14.14
N ASP A 23 22.65 -6.49 15.00
CA ASP A 23 23.76 -6.11 15.89
C ASP A 23 24.09 -7.21 16.89
N SER A 24 23.08 -7.88 17.47
CA SER A 24 23.27 -8.99 18.41
C SER A 24 24.01 -10.18 17.79
N TYR A 25 23.86 -10.38 16.46
CA TYR A 25 24.61 -11.37 15.69
C TYR A 25 25.95 -10.84 15.14
N GLY A 26 26.30 -9.60 15.45
CA GLY A 26 27.55 -8.98 15.03
C GLY A 26 27.63 -8.59 13.56
N LEU A 27 26.50 -8.47 12.87
CA LEU A 27 26.45 -8.06 11.46
C LEU A 27 26.82 -6.57 11.35
N LYS A 28 27.73 -6.24 10.43
CA LYS A 28 28.21 -4.86 10.22
C LYS A 28 27.75 -4.28 8.88
N ASP A 29 27.64 -5.11 7.86
CA ASP A 29 27.22 -4.71 6.52
C ASP A 29 25.69 -4.79 6.44
N VAL A 30 25.03 -3.84 7.12
CA VAL A 30 23.56 -3.73 7.18
C VAL A 30 23.15 -2.40 6.59
N PHE A 31 22.31 -2.43 5.54
CA PHE A 31 21.93 -1.25 4.80
C PHE A 31 20.40 -1.15 4.70
N VAL A 32 19.87 0.06 4.86
CA VAL A 32 18.44 0.30 4.83
C VAL A 32 18.07 1.14 3.62
N HIS A 33 17.18 0.59 2.80
CA HIS A 33 16.48 1.32 1.75
C HIS A 33 15.10 1.72 2.31
N ALA A 34 14.95 2.99 2.69
CA ALA A 34 13.77 3.50 3.33
C ALA A 34 12.77 4.06 2.32
N PHE A 35 11.49 3.70 2.46
CA PHE A 35 10.41 4.35 1.75
C PHE A 35 9.69 5.31 2.69
N THR A 36 9.46 6.55 2.26
CA THR A 36 8.73 7.56 3.03
C THR A 36 7.23 7.45 2.78
N ASP A 37 6.42 7.69 3.81
CA ASP A 37 4.98 7.43 3.83
C ASP A 37 4.18 8.65 3.34
N GLY A 38 3.82 9.57 4.23
CA GLY A 38 3.05 10.77 3.93
C GLY A 38 1.61 10.53 3.47
N ARG A 39 1.12 9.28 3.59
CA ARG A 39 -0.24 8.88 3.25
C ARG A 39 -0.99 8.31 4.45
N ASP A 40 -0.35 7.44 5.21
CA ASP A 40 -0.92 6.83 6.40
C ASP A 40 -0.47 7.56 7.67
N VAL A 41 0.35 8.60 7.52
CA VAL A 41 0.84 9.54 8.53
C VAL A 41 0.95 10.93 7.92
N ASP A 42 1.27 11.94 8.76
CA ASP A 42 1.46 13.33 8.29
C ASP A 42 2.40 13.40 7.07
N PRO A 43 2.05 14.17 6.03
CA PRO A 43 2.80 14.26 4.78
C PRO A 43 4.25 14.76 4.89
N LYS A 44 4.65 15.29 6.04
CA LYS A 44 6.01 15.80 6.30
C LYS A 44 6.65 15.20 7.56
N SER A 45 6.18 14.03 8.00
CA SER A 45 6.73 13.30 9.16
C SER A 45 8.01 12.53 8.85
N GLY A 46 8.26 12.22 7.58
CA GLY A 46 9.36 11.36 7.13
C GLY A 46 10.75 11.82 7.56
N LYS A 47 11.01 13.14 7.62
CA LYS A 47 12.27 13.67 8.16
C LYS A 47 12.48 13.24 9.61
N GLY A 48 11.42 13.27 10.43
CA GLY A 48 11.47 12.80 11.82
C GLY A 48 11.82 11.33 11.92
N PHE A 49 11.19 10.50 11.10
CA PHE A 49 11.48 9.06 11.05
C PHE A 49 12.90 8.75 10.54
N VAL A 50 13.38 9.50 9.55
CA VAL A 50 14.77 9.37 9.07
C VAL A 50 15.76 9.66 10.20
N LYS A 51 15.55 10.76 10.94
CA LYS A 51 16.37 11.09 12.10
C LYS A 51 16.30 9.98 13.16
N GLU A 52 15.11 9.55 13.52
CA GLU A 52 14.86 8.53 14.54
C GLU A 52 15.59 7.21 14.23
N ILE A 53 15.55 6.76 12.97
CA ILE A 53 16.21 5.52 12.59
C ILE A 53 17.74 5.69 12.53
N GLN A 54 18.26 6.85 12.10
CA GLN A 54 19.68 7.13 12.13
C GLN A 54 20.23 7.20 13.58
N ASP A 55 19.47 7.82 14.49
CA ASP A 55 19.80 7.84 15.92
C ASP A 55 19.82 6.42 16.52
N HIS A 56 18.93 5.53 16.06
CA HIS A 56 18.92 4.12 16.47
C HIS A 56 20.12 3.36 15.90
N MET A 57 20.40 3.50 14.61
CA MET A 57 21.54 2.87 13.93
C MET A 57 22.89 3.26 14.58
N SER A 58 22.99 4.51 15.05
CA SER A 58 24.23 4.96 15.74
C SER A 58 24.50 4.23 17.06
N LYS A 59 23.51 3.55 17.63
CA LYS A 59 23.59 2.80 18.90
C LYS A 59 23.58 1.29 18.69
N SER A 60 23.27 0.83 17.49
CA SER A 60 23.20 -0.57 17.10
C SER A 60 24.06 -0.81 15.86
N THR A 61 23.47 -1.15 14.73
CA THR A 61 24.14 -1.36 13.46
C THR A 61 23.34 -0.77 12.31
N GLY A 62 23.94 -0.64 11.15
CA GLY A 62 23.30 -0.27 9.90
C GLY A 62 23.55 1.15 9.44
N GLN A 63 23.27 1.38 8.15
CA GLN A 63 23.37 2.67 7.48
C GLN A 63 22.19 2.84 6.50
N LEU A 64 21.73 4.09 6.31
CA LEU A 64 20.81 4.39 5.22
C LEU A 64 21.55 4.33 3.89
N ALA A 65 21.00 3.58 2.93
CA ALA A 65 21.54 3.47 1.58
C ALA A 65 20.71 4.27 0.56
N SER A 66 19.38 4.31 0.73
CA SER A 66 18.52 5.14 -0.11
C SER A 66 17.23 5.55 0.59
N ILE A 67 16.62 6.63 0.11
CA ILE A 67 15.29 7.12 0.51
C ILE A 67 14.46 7.33 -0.75
N CYS A 68 13.19 6.92 -0.73
CA CYS A 68 12.28 7.06 -1.85
C CYS A 68 10.83 7.13 -1.37
N GLY A 69 10.02 8.01 -1.94
CA GLY A 69 8.60 8.08 -1.64
C GLY A 69 7.86 6.80 -2.00
N ARG A 70 6.88 6.42 -1.20
CA ARG A 70 6.07 5.20 -1.42
C ARG A 70 5.33 5.21 -2.76
N TYR A 71 5.07 6.37 -3.33
CA TYR A 71 4.48 6.50 -4.67
C TYR A 71 5.24 5.73 -5.74
N TYR A 72 6.56 5.65 -5.61
CA TYR A 72 7.45 4.92 -6.51
C TYR A 72 7.68 3.48 -6.05
N ALA A 73 8.00 3.30 -4.77
CA ALA A 73 8.43 2.04 -4.22
C ALA A 73 7.30 1.05 -3.91
N MET A 74 6.07 1.56 -3.77
CA MET A 74 4.91 0.80 -3.29
C MET A 74 3.72 0.93 -4.24
N ASP A 75 3.98 0.98 -5.54
CA ASP A 75 2.93 0.91 -6.56
C ASP A 75 2.22 -0.45 -6.53
N ARG A 76 0.91 -0.47 -6.81
CA ARG A 76 0.12 -1.70 -6.94
C ARG A 76 -0.69 -1.78 -8.24
N ASP A 77 -0.52 -0.78 -9.11
CA ASP A 77 -1.25 -0.59 -10.37
C ASP A 77 -0.46 -1.02 -11.60
N GLN A 78 0.65 -1.77 -11.41
CA GLN A 78 1.56 -2.20 -12.49
C GLN A 78 2.15 -1.01 -13.28
N ARG A 79 2.36 0.12 -12.62
CA ARG A 79 3.03 1.28 -13.22
C ARG A 79 4.55 1.10 -13.13
N TRP A 80 5.06 0.18 -13.92
CA TRP A 80 6.46 -0.26 -13.86
C TRP A 80 7.49 0.87 -14.01
N ALA A 81 7.13 1.95 -14.72
CA ALA A 81 7.97 3.16 -14.77
C ALA A 81 8.17 3.83 -13.41
N ARG A 82 7.20 3.72 -12.47
CA ARG A 82 7.37 4.19 -11.09
C ARG A 82 8.25 3.25 -10.29
N VAL A 83 7.95 1.94 -10.35
CA VAL A 83 8.73 0.89 -9.67
C VAL A 83 10.18 0.95 -10.09
N LYS A 84 10.44 1.23 -11.37
CA LYS A 84 11.80 1.40 -11.90
C LYS A 84 12.62 2.45 -11.14
N LEU A 85 12.04 3.57 -10.79
CA LEU A 85 12.79 4.64 -10.10
C LEU A 85 13.30 4.17 -8.73
N SER A 86 12.49 3.45 -7.97
CA SER A 86 12.92 2.87 -6.69
C SER A 86 13.87 1.70 -6.89
N TYR A 87 13.65 0.85 -7.90
CA TYR A 87 14.56 -0.22 -8.28
C TYR A 87 15.96 0.33 -8.63
N ASP A 88 16.01 1.36 -9.47
CA ASP A 88 17.26 1.98 -9.89
C ASP A 88 18.04 2.58 -8.72
N ALA A 89 17.36 3.18 -7.75
CA ALA A 89 18.02 3.70 -6.56
C ALA A 89 18.67 2.59 -5.73
N MET A 90 17.97 1.46 -5.57
CA MET A 90 18.45 0.35 -4.75
C MET A 90 19.49 -0.53 -5.46
N VAL A 91 19.32 -0.81 -6.75
CA VAL A 91 20.14 -1.77 -7.50
C VAL A 91 21.25 -1.06 -8.28
N ASN A 92 20.91 0.05 -8.94
CA ASN A 92 21.84 0.74 -9.83
C ASN A 92 22.50 1.97 -9.20
N GLY A 93 22.07 2.39 -7.99
CA GLY A 93 22.58 3.58 -7.33
C GLY A 93 22.25 4.88 -8.09
N ILE A 94 21.09 4.89 -8.80
CA ILE A 94 20.64 6.02 -9.61
C ILE A 94 19.56 6.79 -8.82
N GLY A 95 19.84 8.05 -8.52
CA GLY A 95 18.99 8.98 -7.80
C GLY A 95 19.74 10.27 -7.47
N GLU A 96 19.09 11.17 -6.75
CA GLU A 96 19.76 12.33 -6.20
C GLU A 96 20.82 11.87 -5.17
N LYS A 97 22.08 12.25 -5.38
CA LYS A 97 23.15 11.83 -4.49
C LYS A 97 23.25 12.76 -3.28
N SER A 98 23.37 12.18 -2.09
CA SER A 98 23.48 12.94 -0.85
C SER A 98 24.33 12.20 0.21
N THR A 99 24.99 12.98 1.04
CA THR A 99 25.66 12.51 2.25
C THR A 99 24.86 12.79 3.53
N ASN A 100 23.73 13.56 3.43
CA ASN A 100 22.90 13.93 4.56
C ASN A 100 21.42 13.67 4.26
N ALA A 101 20.89 12.63 4.86
CA ALA A 101 19.52 12.18 4.63
C ALA A 101 18.46 13.21 5.09
N GLU A 102 18.65 13.80 6.30
CA GLU A 102 17.68 14.78 6.83
C GLU A 102 17.63 16.05 6.00
N GLU A 103 18.77 16.55 5.54
CA GLU A 103 18.82 17.74 4.66
C GLU A 103 18.17 17.49 3.32
N SER A 104 18.34 16.28 2.76
CA SER A 104 17.72 15.94 1.48
C SER A 104 16.21 15.84 1.56
N VAL A 105 15.68 15.27 2.64
CA VAL A 105 14.23 15.25 2.87
C VAL A 105 13.71 16.68 3.10
N GLN A 106 14.43 17.50 3.88
CA GLN A 106 14.06 18.91 4.09
C GLN A 106 14.02 19.69 2.76
N LYS A 107 15.05 19.50 1.91
CA LYS A 107 15.09 20.12 0.58
C LYS A 107 13.86 19.76 -0.26
N SER A 108 13.44 18.48 -0.24
CA SER A 108 12.21 18.07 -0.93
C SER A 108 10.99 18.83 -0.41
N TYR A 109 10.87 19.04 0.92
CA TYR A 109 9.77 19.82 1.50
C TYR A 109 9.81 21.29 1.10
N ASP A 110 11.02 21.87 1.01
CA ASP A 110 11.22 23.27 0.60
C ASP A 110 10.86 23.47 -0.89
N GLU A 111 11.00 22.42 -1.70
CA GLU A 111 10.57 22.35 -3.09
C GLU A 111 9.07 22.01 -3.27
N GLY A 112 8.33 21.82 -2.16
CA GLY A 112 6.91 21.50 -2.15
C GLY A 112 6.59 20.03 -2.37
N VAL A 113 7.59 19.13 -2.30
CA VAL A 113 7.42 17.68 -2.42
C VAL A 113 7.29 17.06 -1.04
N THR A 114 6.18 16.39 -0.79
CA THR A 114 5.90 15.68 0.47
C THR A 114 6.42 14.24 0.45
N ASP A 115 6.39 13.58 1.61
CA ASP A 115 6.96 12.24 1.82
C ASP A 115 6.55 11.22 0.77
N GLU A 116 5.26 11.16 0.44
CA GLU A 116 4.74 10.19 -0.54
C GLU A 116 5.47 10.27 -1.89
N PHE A 117 5.88 11.48 -2.29
CA PHE A 117 6.38 11.80 -3.62
C PHE A 117 7.88 12.12 -3.67
N ILE A 118 8.63 11.91 -2.59
CA ILE A 118 10.07 12.14 -2.57
C ILE A 118 10.73 11.31 -3.67
N ASN A 119 11.40 12.00 -4.59
CA ASN A 119 12.19 11.34 -5.63
C ASN A 119 13.33 10.52 -5.00
N PRO A 120 13.80 9.45 -5.67
CA PRO A 120 14.84 8.61 -5.11
C PRO A 120 16.12 9.40 -4.76
N ILE A 121 16.54 9.29 -3.51
CA ILE A 121 17.77 9.83 -2.95
C ILE A 121 18.70 8.64 -2.66
N VAL A 122 19.90 8.67 -3.20
CA VAL A 122 20.94 7.65 -2.96
C VAL A 122 21.98 8.22 -1.99
N MET A 123 22.13 7.57 -0.85
CA MET A 123 23.15 7.96 0.12
C MET A 123 24.54 7.59 -0.40
N THR A 124 25.45 8.54 -0.29
CA THR A 124 26.82 8.38 -0.79
C THR A 124 27.85 8.56 0.32
N ASP A 125 29.00 7.94 0.12
CA ASP A 125 30.18 8.15 0.96
C ASP A 125 30.90 9.47 0.60
N GLY A 126 32.03 9.73 1.26
CA GLY A 126 32.84 10.93 1.02
C GLY A 126 33.45 11.00 -0.39
N SER A 127 33.46 9.93 -1.18
CA SER A 127 33.91 9.91 -2.58
C SER A 127 32.79 10.17 -3.60
N GLY A 128 31.52 10.18 -3.13
CA GLY A 128 30.33 10.31 -3.97
C GLY A 128 29.82 9.00 -4.55
N GLU A 129 30.38 7.85 -4.12
CA GLU A 129 29.85 6.54 -4.48
C GLU A 129 28.69 6.13 -3.55
N PRO A 130 27.71 5.37 -4.04
CA PRO A 130 26.61 4.85 -3.21
C PRO A 130 27.16 4.06 -2.00
N VAL A 131 26.61 4.33 -0.82
CA VAL A 131 26.92 3.62 0.43
C VAL A 131 26.73 2.11 0.27
N ALA A 132 25.64 1.72 -0.41
CA ALA A 132 25.39 0.34 -0.81
C ALA A 132 24.45 0.28 -2.00
N ARG A 133 24.47 -0.85 -2.69
CA ARG A 133 23.52 -1.29 -3.72
C ARG A 133 23.11 -2.71 -3.39
N ILE A 134 21.95 -3.12 -3.90
CA ILE A 134 21.55 -4.52 -3.85
C ILE A 134 22.32 -5.26 -4.95
N GLU A 135 23.08 -6.26 -4.56
CA GLU A 135 23.90 -7.08 -5.46
C GLU A 135 23.48 -8.55 -5.39
N ALA A 136 24.02 -9.36 -6.30
CA ALA A 136 23.81 -10.80 -6.28
C ALA A 136 24.28 -11.41 -4.95
N ASP A 137 23.56 -12.39 -4.46
CA ASP A 137 23.79 -13.13 -3.22
C ASP A 137 23.54 -12.33 -1.92
N ASP A 138 23.04 -11.10 -2.02
CA ASP A 138 22.62 -10.35 -0.85
C ASP A 138 21.39 -10.96 -0.15
N VAL A 139 21.32 -10.72 1.16
CA VAL A 139 20.14 -11.01 1.98
C VAL A 139 19.26 -9.77 2.04
N ILE A 140 18.03 -9.88 1.57
CA ILE A 140 17.04 -8.80 1.63
C ILE A 140 15.96 -9.15 2.62
N VAL A 141 15.66 -8.25 3.55
CA VAL A 141 14.48 -8.34 4.43
C VAL A 141 13.53 -7.20 4.10
N PHE A 142 12.39 -7.51 3.47
CA PHE A 142 11.33 -6.53 3.22
C PHE A 142 10.40 -6.49 4.42
N PHE A 143 10.56 -5.48 5.28
CA PHE A 143 9.90 -5.44 6.58
C PHE A 143 8.45 -4.92 6.58
N ASN A 144 7.83 -4.70 5.43
CA ASN A 144 6.40 -4.46 5.35
C ASN A 144 5.64 -5.75 5.67
N PHE A 145 4.63 -5.66 6.55
CA PHE A 145 3.79 -6.81 6.90
C PHE A 145 2.49 -6.87 6.10
N ARG A 146 2.02 -5.74 5.52
CA ARG A 146 0.90 -5.73 4.59
C ARG A 146 1.39 -6.04 3.19
N THR A 147 0.68 -6.92 2.49
CA THR A 147 1.17 -7.62 1.31
C THR A 147 1.01 -6.87 -0.01
N ASP A 148 -0.09 -6.12 -0.17
CA ASP A 148 -0.59 -5.61 -1.45
C ASP A 148 0.41 -4.71 -2.21
N ARG A 149 1.10 -3.81 -1.49
CA ARG A 149 2.03 -2.85 -2.09
C ARG A 149 3.50 -3.31 -2.10
N GLY A 150 3.80 -4.47 -1.51
CA GLY A 150 5.13 -5.08 -1.57
C GLY A 150 5.34 -5.97 -2.80
N ARG A 151 4.25 -6.42 -3.44
CA ARG A 151 4.27 -7.43 -4.51
C ARG A 151 5.08 -7.03 -5.73
N GLN A 152 4.89 -5.81 -6.24
CA GLN A 152 5.50 -5.41 -7.51
C GLN A 152 7.00 -5.25 -7.40
N LEU A 153 7.49 -4.62 -6.34
CA LEU A 153 8.92 -4.49 -6.12
C LEU A 153 9.58 -5.86 -5.87
N THR A 154 8.93 -6.74 -5.10
CA THR A 154 9.38 -8.13 -4.91
C THR A 154 9.44 -8.86 -6.24
N ARG A 155 8.42 -8.72 -7.11
CA ARG A 155 8.39 -9.32 -8.45
C ARG A 155 9.55 -8.83 -9.30
N ALA A 156 9.81 -7.52 -9.34
CA ALA A 156 10.88 -6.93 -10.13
C ALA A 156 12.29 -7.37 -9.65
N LEU A 157 12.47 -7.56 -8.34
CA LEU A 157 13.75 -7.98 -7.78
C LEU A 157 14.00 -9.50 -7.91
N THR A 158 12.95 -10.35 -7.90
CA THR A 158 13.13 -11.79 -7.69
C THR A 158 12.39 -12.70 -8.69
N GLN A 159 11.32 -12.26 -9.35
CA GLN A 159 10.43 -13.15 -10.11
C GLN A 159 10.49 -12.94 -11.61
N GLU A 160 10.56 -11.70 -12.10
CA GLU A 160 10.38 -11.40 -13.51
C GLU A 160 11.31 -10.29 -14.00
N ASN A 161 11.86 -10.48 -15.20
CA ASN A 161 12.66 -9.46 -15.87
C ASN A 161 11.76 -8.51 -16.66
N PHE A 162 11.82 -7.22 -16.38
CA PHE A 162 11.11 -6.16 -17.10
C PHE A 162 12.06 -5.47 -18.06
N GLN A 163 12.35 -6.12 -19.21
CA GLN A 163 13.35 -5.65 -20.17
C GLN A 163 13.05 -4.24 -20.70
N GLU A 164 11.77 -3.92 -20.95
CA GLU A 164 11.34 -2.60 -21.42
C GLU A 164 11.71 -1.47 -20.44
N PHE A 165 11.84 -1.83 -19.15
CA PHE A 165 12.21 -0.89 -18.08
C PHE A 165 13.65 -1.09 -17.61
N GLY A 166 14.41 -2.02 -18.20
CA GLY A 166 15.79 -2.31 -17.79
C GLY A 166 15.90 -2.86 -16.37
N MET A 167 14.86 -3.50 -15.84
CA MET A 167 14.88 -4.18 -14.55
C MET A 167 15.09 -5.68 -14.75
N HIS A 168 15.99 -6.26 -13.95
CA HIS A 168 16.36 -7.66 -13.98
C HIS A 168 16.28 -8.27 -12.59
N THR A 169 15.87 -9.53 -12.51
CA THR A 169 15.91 -10.27 -11.24
C THR A 169 17.34 -10.52 -10.81
N LEU A 170 17.56 -10.52 -9.50
CA LEU A 170 18.83 -10.83 -8.88
C LEU A 170 18.73 -12.15 -8.10
N PRO A 171 19.80 -12.96 -8.05
CA PRO A 171 19.85 -14.14 -7.18
C PRO A 171 20.03 -13.67 -5.73
N LEU A 172 18.93 -13.45 -5.02
CA LEU A 172 18.89 -12.93 -3.65
C LEU A 172 18.41 -14.00 -2.67
N TYR A 173 18.85 -13.92 -1.43
CA TYR A 173 18.13 -14.52 -0.32
C TYR A 173 17.06 -13.53 0.15
N TYR A 174 15.85 -13.68 -0.37
CA TYR A 174 14.80 -12.68 -0.20
C TYR A 174 13.79 -13.12 0.85
N VAL A 175 13.59 -12.26 1.84
CA VAL A 175 12.73 -12.53 3.00
C VAL A 175 11.66 -11.44 3.12
N THR A 176 10.43 -11.84 3.34
CA THR A 176 9.30 -10.96 3.64
C THR A 176 8.73 -11.22 5.01
N MET A 177 8.15 -10.22 5.64
CA MET A 177 7.51 -10.39 6.95
C MET A 177 6.34 -11.36 6.87
N THR A 178 5.54 -11.24 5.83
CA THR A 178 4.34 -12.05 5.58
C THR A 178 4.35 -12.58 4.16
N ASN A 179 3.51 -13.53 3.83
CA ASN A 179 3.39 -14.05 2.47
C ASN A 179 2.73 -13.01 1.55
N TYR A 180 3.48 -12.46 0.60
CA TYR A 180 2.98 -11.45 -0.35
C TYR A 180 2.19 -12.04 -1.51
N ASP A 181 2.57 -13.23 -1.99
CA ASP A 181 1.93 -13.90 -3.10
C ASP A 181 2.33 -15.39 -3.10
N ASP A 182 1.35 -16.28 -3.16
CA ASP A 182 1.59 -17.74 -3.14
C ASP A 182 2.32 -18.25 -4.39
N SER A 183 2.33 -17.47 -5.47
CA SER A 183 3.04 -17.80 -6.71
C SER A 183 4.53 -17.49 -6.66
N PHE A 184 5.00 -16.70 -5.70
CA PHE A 184 6.40 -16.29 -5.60
C PHE A 184 7.30 -17.48 -5.25
N LYS A 185 8.43 -17.57 -5.94
CA LYS A 185 9.42 -18.60 -5.74
C LYS A 185 10.66 -18.03 -5.06
N LYS A 186 11.31 -18.83 -4.19
CA LYS A 186 12.54 -18.44 -3.50
C LYS A 186 12.37 -17.14 -2.67
N VAL A 187 11.20 -16.95 -2.09
CA VAL A 187 10.91 -15.91 -1.11
C VAL A 187 10.59 -16.60 0.19
N GLU A 188 11.40 -16.32 1.19
CA GLU A 188 11.19 -16.82 2.55
C GLU A 188 10.22 -15.91 3.30
N VAL A 189 9.42 -16.48 4.20
CA VAL A 189 8.41 -15.75 4.97
C VAL A 189 8.68 -15.93 6.46
N ILE A 190 8.86 -14.82 7.20
CA ILE A 190 9.15 -14.86 8.65
C ILE A 190 7.89 -15.30 9.42
N TYR A 191 6.74 -14.70 9.09
CA TYR A 191 5.47 -14.98 9.71
C TYR A 191 4.52 -15.57 8.64
N PRO A 192 4.54 -16.89 8.46
CA PRO A 192 3.60 -17.53 7.55
C PRO A 192 2.18 -17.26 8.01
N LYS A 193 1.29 -17.08 7.05
CA LYS A 193 -0.09 -16.77 7.33
C LYS A 193 -0.80 -18.02 7.85
N ASP A 194 -1.44 -17.91 8.99
CA ASP A 194 -2.50 -18.83 9.36
C ASP A 194 -3.70 -18.54 8.46
N ASN A 195 -4.04 -19.48 7.58
CA ASN A 195 -5.23 -19.36 6.76
C ASN A 195 -6.44 -19.35 7.69
N LEU A 196 -7.16 -18.24 7.68
CA LEU A 196 -8.43 -18.17 8.41
C LEU A 196 -9.40 -19.17 7.78
N THR A 197 -9.98 -20.03 8.60
CA THR A 197 -11.05 -20.93 8.21
C THR A 197 -12.40 -20.39 8.64
N GLU A 198 -13.47 -20.89 8.04
CA GLU A 198 -14.86 -20.49 8.35
C GLU A 198 -15.11 -18.99 8.10
N THR A 199 -14.41 -18.39 7.11
CA THR A 199 -14.73 -17.06 6.65
C THR A 199 -16.13 -17.04 6.02
N LEU A 200 -16.77 -15.87 5.97
CA LEU A 200 -18.12 -15.76 5.40
C LEU A 200 -18.18 -16.34 3.98
N GLY A 201 -17.17 -16.06 3.15
CA GLY A 201 -17.09 -16.60 1.79
C GLY A 201 -17.06 -18.13 1.75
N GLU A 202 -16.32 -18.76 2.66
CA GLU A 202 -16.26 -20.22 2.80
C GLU A 202 -17.59 -20.81 3.32
N VAL A 203 -18.24 -20.13 4.25
CA VAL A 203 -19.56 -20.58 4.77
C VAL A 203 -20.61 -20.49 3.65
N LEU A 204 -20.59 -19.45 2.83
CA LEU A 204 -21.48 -19.33 1.67
C LEU A 204 -21.23 -20.45 0.65
N GLU A 205 -19.96 -20.72 0.30
CA GLU A 205 -19.57 -21.83 -0.58
C GLU A 205 -20.09 -23.19 -0.06
N LYS A 206 -19.82 -23.50 1.23
CA LYS A 206 -20.27 -24.76 1.88
C LYS A 206 -21.80 -24.93 1.85
N ASN A 207 -22.55 -23.85 1.78
CA ASN A 207 -24.01 -23.86 1.72
C ASN A 207 -24.56 -23.69 0.29
N GLY A 208 -23.71 -23.77 -0.74
CA GLY A 208 -24.10 -23.64 -2.15
C GLY A 208 -24.67 -22.27 -2.52
N LYS A 209 -24.26 -21.22 -1.78
CA LYS A 209 -24.74 -19.85 -1.95
C LYS A 209 -23.88 -19.09 -2.97
N LYS A 210 -24.52 -18.32 -3.83
CA LYS A 210 -23.86 -17.45 -4.79
C LYS A 210 -23.50 -16.12 -4.17
N GLN A 211 -22.29 -15.64 -4.43
CA GLN A 211 -21.77 -14.39 -3.87
C GLN A 211 -21.09 -13.51 -4.92
N ILE A 212 -21.21 -12.19 -4.75
CA ILE A 212 -20.54 -11.19 -5.59
C ILE A 212 -19.61 -10.33 -4.74
N ARG A 213 -18.40 -10.09 -5.23
CA ARG A 213 -17.43 -9.14 -4.70
C ARG A 213 -17.24 -8.05 -5.73
N ILE A 214 -17.43 -6.78 -5.33
CA ILE A 214 -17.30 -5.65 -6.26
C ILE A 214 -16.65 -4.46 -5.58
N ALA A 215 -15.62 -3.93 -6.21
CA ALA A 215 -14.96 -2.67 -5.84
C ALA A 215 -14.15 -2.14 -7.02
N GLU A 216 -13.65 -0.92 -6.86
CA GLU A 216 -12.62 -0.41 -7.75
C GLU A 216 -11.21 -0.86 -7.33
N THR A 217 -10.20 -0.66 -8.20
CA THR A 217 -8.84 -1.21 -8.04
C THR A 217 -8.26 -0.96 -6.65
N GLU A 218 -8.44 0.24 -6.08
CA GLU A 218 -7.87 0.63 -4.79
C GLU A 218 -8.42 -0.20 -3.61
N LYS A 219 -9.65 -0.65 -3.69
CA LYS A 219 -10.33 -1.40 -2.62
C LYS A 219 -10.72 -2.84 -3.03
N TYR A 220 -10.34 -3.28 -4.23
CA TYR A 220 -10.61 -4.64 -4.67
C TYR A 220 -10.00 -5.73 -3.76
N PRO A 221 -8.76 -5.60 -3.30
CA PRO A 221 -8.22 -6.54 -2.33
C PRO A 221 -9.01 -6.59 -1.00
N HIS A 222 -9.67 -5.51 -0.61
CA HIS A 222 -10.42 -5.45 0.64
C HIS A 222 -11.67 -6.33 0.59
N VAL A 223 -12.39 -6.33 -0.53
CA VAL A 223 -13.59 -7.16 -0.72
C VAL A 223 -13.28 -8.58 -1.21
N THR A 224 -12.04 -8.88 -1.61
CA THR A 224 -11.58 -10.19 -2.08
C THR A 224 -10.60 -10.81 -1.10
N PHE A 225 -9.32 -10.59 -1.26
CA PHE A 225 -8.24 -11.19 -0.49
C PHE A 225 -8.42 -11.04 1.03
N PHE A 226 -8.59 -9.81 1.52
CA PHE A 226 -8.71 -9.57 2.96
C PHE A 226 -10.03 -10.10 3.53
N PHE A 227 -11.14 -9.85 2.85
CA PHE A 227 -12.45 -10.36 3.28
C PHE A 227 -12.52 -11.89 3.28
N SER A 228 -11.76 -12.53 2.39
CA SER A 228 -11.67 -14.00 2.28
C SER A 228 -10.60 -14.60 3.21
N GLY A 229 -10.14 -13.84 4.22
CA GLY A 229 -9.15 -14.33 5.19
C GLY A 229 -7.78 -14.59 4.56
N GLY A 230 -7.49 -13.98 3.39
CA GLY A 230 -6.25 -14.08 2.65
C GLY A 230 -6.20 -15.15 1.59
N ARG A 231 -7.33 -15.68 1.22
CA ARG A 231 -7.46 -16.58 0.06
C ARG A 231 -7.50 -15.75 -1.22
N GLU A 232 -6.60 -16.05 -2.16
CA GLU A 232 -6.56 -15.40 -3.48
C GLU A 232 -7.60 -16.00 -4.44
N THR A 233 -7.77 -17.33 -4.40
CA THR A 233 -8.69 -18.03 -5.31
C THR A 233 -10.14 -17.77 -4.94
N GLU A 234 -10.97 -17.61 -5.97
CA GLU A 234 -12.42 -17.49 -5.82
C GLU A 234 -13.02 -18.71 -5.11
N PHE A 235 -14.09 -18.50 -4.37
CA PHE A 235 -14.94 -19.58 -3.85
C PHE A 235 -15.85 -20.11 -4.96
N GLU A 236 -16.29 -21.35 -4.84
CA GLU A 236 -17.32 -21.85 -5.75
C GLU A 236 -18.60 -21.01 -5.59
N GLY A 237 -19.15 -20.52 -6.72
CA GLY A 237 -20.28 -19.59 -6.70
C GLY A 237 -19.91 -18.12 -6.42
N GLU A 238 -18.61 -17.77 -6.30
CA GLU A 238 -18.14 -16.39 -6.21
C GLU A 238 -17.95 -15.77 -7.59
N LYS A 239 -18.48 -14.57 -7.76
CA LYS A 239 -18.24 -13.71 -8.92
C LYS A 239 -17.52 -12.43 -8.47
N ARG A 240 -16.44 -12.08 -9.13
CA ARG A 240 -15.68 -10.87 -8.86
C ARG A 240 -15.87 -9.85 -9.98
N ILE A 241 -16.17 -8.61 -9.60
CA ILE A 241 -16.33 -7.47 -10.49
C ILE A 241 -15.33 -6.40 -10.09
N LEU A 242 -14.35 -6.14 -10.96
CA LEU A 242 -13.37 -5.09 -10.80
C LEU A 242 -13.73 -3.91 -11.67
N CYS A 243 -13.92 -2.74 -11.06
CA CYS A 243 -14.02 -1.46 -11.78
C CYS A 243 -12.64 -0.77 -11.70
N PRO A 244 -12.00 -0.44 -12.83
CA PRO A 244 -10.69 0.21 -12.79
C PRO A 244 -10.76 1.59 -12.12
N SER A 245 -9.88 1.86 -11.16
CA SER A 245 -9.74 3.21 -10.59
C SER A 245 -9.20 4.21 -11.63
N PRO A 246 -9.55 5.50 -11.55
CA PRO A 246 -9.07 6.51 -12.48
C PRO A 246 -7.54 6.67 -12.38
N LYS A 247 -6.90 6.89 -13.54
CA LYS A 247 -5.44 7.04 -13.65
C LYS A 247 -5.01 8.49 -13.42
N VAL A 248 -5.28 9.01 -12.23
CA VAL A 248 -4.85 10.35 -11.78
C VAL A 248 -3.68 10.24 -10.80
N ALA A 249 -2.99 11.34 -10.54
CA ALA A 249 -1.88 11.36 -9.58
C ALA A 249 -2.40 11.22 -8.15
N THR A 250 -3.41 12.00 -7.80
CA THR A 250 -4.13 12.00 -6.54
C THR A 250 -5.63 12.07 -6.79
N TYR A 251 -6.44 11.52 -5.90
CA TYR A 251 -7.89 11.37 -6.15
C TYR A 251 -8.72 12.62 -5.86
N ASP A 252 -8.14 13.68 -5.31
CA ASP A 252 -8.75 15.01 -5.28
C ASP A 252 -8.98 15.60 -6.68
N LEU A 253 -8.22 15.14 -7.68
CA LEU A 253 -8.38 15.52 -9.09
C LEU A 253 -9.60 14.86 -9.75
N GLN A 254 -10.11 13.77 -9.19
CA GLN A 254 -11.30 13.04 -9.65
C GLN A 254 -12.00 12.38 -8.46
N PRO A 255 -12.71 13.17 -7.61
CA PRO A 255 -13.27 12.67 -6.34
C PRO A 255 -14.36 11.60 -6.48
N GLU A 256 -15.10 11.60 -7.59
CA GLU A 256 -16.09 10.58 -7.92
C GLU A 256 -15.47 9.22 -8.17
N MET A 257 -14.17 9.16 -8.44
CA MET A 257 -13.42 7.93 -8.71
C MET A 257 -14.19 7.00 -9.67
N SER A 258 -14.44 5.75 -9.28
CA SER A 258 -15.21 4.79 -10.08
C SER A 258 -16.57 4.43 -9.44
N ALA A 259 -17.12 5.28 -8.57
CA ALA A 259 -18.39 5.00 -7.88
C ALA A 259 -19.54 4.76 -8.85
N PHE A 260 -19.63 5.54 -9.92
CA PHE A 260 -20.68 5.38 -10.94
C PHE A 260 -20.52 4.08 -11.73
N ASP A 261 -19.30 3.64 -12.01
CA ASP A 261 -19.03 2.38 -12.69
C ASP A 261 -19.41 1.19 -11.81
N ILE A 262 -19.10 1.24 -10.52
CA ILE A 262 -19.53 0.25 -9.53
C ILE A 262 -21.07 0.17 -9.50
N LYS A 263 -21.75 1.31 -9.37
CA LYS A 263 -23.22 1.38 -9.40
C LYS A 263 -23.78 0.72 -10.66
N ASN A 264 -23.28 1.12 -11.82
CA ASN A 264 -23.75 0.64 -13.12
C ASN A 264 -23.48 -0.85 -13.34
N ALA A 265 -22.42 -1.39 -12.72
CA ALA A 265 -22.09 -2.80 -12.80
C ALA A 265 -22.93 -3.67 -11.86
N ILE A 266 -23.30 -3.18 -10.66
CA ILE A 266 -24.00 -3.99 -9.67
C ILE A 266 -25.51 -3.98 -9.83
N ILE A 267 -26.13 -2.90 -10.28
CA ILE A 267 -27.59 -2.83 -10.43
C ILE A 267 -28.14 -3.95 -11.34
N PRO A 268 -27.58 -4.23 -12.51
CA PRO A 268 -28.03 -5.36 -13.32
C PRO A 268 -27.89 -6.74 -12.64
N GLU A 269 -26.91 -6.91 -11.74
CA GLU A 269 -26.77 -8.15 -10.98
C GLU A 269 -27.82 -8.28 -9.88
N LEU A 270 -28.17 -7.16 -9.24
CA LEU A 270 -29.28 -7.11 -8.27
C LEU A 270 -30.62 -7.43 -8.94
N GLU A 271 -30.88 -6.87 -10.13
CA GLU A 271 -32.10 -7.12 -10.92
C GLU A 271 -32.24 -8.59 -11.37
N LYS A 272 -31.11 -9.29 -11.59
CA LYS A 272 -31.14 -10.74 -11.90
C LYS A 272 -31.58 -11.57 -10.70
N GLY A 273 -31.35 -11.10 -9.47
CA GLY A 273 -31.72 -11.80 -8.24
C GLY A 273 -31.03 -13.15 -8.03
N GLU A 274 -29.85 -13.37 -8.64
CA GLU A 274 -29.16 -14.67 -8.58
C GLU A 274 -28.17 -14.79 -7.41
N ALA A 275 -27.66 -13.67 -6.91
CA ALA A 275 -26.71 -13.66 -5.80
C ALA A 275 -27.44 -13.74 -4.45
N ASP A 276 -26.94 -14.57 -3.54
CA ASP A 276 -27.43 -14.63 -2.16
C ASP A 276 -26.72 -13.60 -1.26
N PHE A 277 -25.48 -13.21 -1.61
CA PHE A 277 -24.68 -12.25 -0.86
C PHE A 277 -23.85 -11.36 -1.80
N ILE A 278 -23.79 -10.08 -1.47
CA ILE A 278 -23.00 -9.09 -2.21
C ILE A 278 -22.14 -8.30 -1.22
N CYS A 279 -20.83 -8.28 -1.43
CA CYS A 279 -19.90 -7.39 -0.74
C CYS A 279 -19.42 -6.32 -1.72
N LEU A 280 -19.86 -5.07 -1.50
CA LEU A 280 -19.53 -3.92 -2.32
C LEU A 280 -18.76 -2.90 -1.49
N ASN A 281 -17.72 -2.29 -2.05
CA ASN A 281 -17.00 -1.18 -1.43
C ASN A 281 -16.95 0.02 -2.40
N PHE A 282 -17.25 1.20 -1.87
CA PHE A 282 -16.95 2.49 -2.47
C PHE A 282 -15.69 3.08 -1.82
N ALA A 283 -14.64 3.28 -2.61
CA ALA A 283 -13.34 3.72 -2.10
C ALA A 283 -13.22 5.22 -1.84
N ASN A 284 -14.18 6.00 -2.33
CA ASN A 284 -14.06 7.45 -2.53
C ASN A 284 -13.68 8.23 -1.28
N THR A 285 -14.44 8.08 -0.18
CA THR A 285 -14.23 8.91 1.02
C THR A 285 -12.90 8.62 1.69
N ASP A 286 -12.43 7.38 1.70
CA ASP A 286 -11.12 7.03 2.21
C ASP A 286 -10.01 7.56 1.30
N MET A 287 -10.04 7.19 0.02
CA MET A 287 -8.96 7.51 -0.92
C MET A 287 -8.80 9.02 -1.16
N VAL A 288 -9.89 9.76 -1.21
CA VAL A 288 -9.88 11.22 -1.34
C VAL A 288 -9.54 11.89 -0.01
N GLY A 289 -9.98 11.32 1.12
CA GLY A 289 -9.65 11.79 2.46
C GLY A 289 -8.14 11.86 2.70
N HIS A 290 -7.40 10.86 2.21
CA HIS A 290 -5.93 10.83 2.27
C HIS A 290 -5.24 12.02 1.58
N THR A 291 -5.94 12.76 0.73
CA THR A 291 -5.37 13.96 0.09
C THR A 291 -5.40 15.21 0.99
N GLY A 292 -6.19 15.19 2.05
CA GLY A 292 -6.39 16.34 2.95
C GLY A 292 -7.18 17.49 2.32
N VAL A 293 -7.76 17.30 1.12
CA VAL A 293 -8.51 18.35 0.38
C VAL A 293 -10.00 18.28 0.72
N MET A 294 -10.45 19.13 1.63
CA MET A 294 -11.85 19.16 2.14
C MET A 294 -12.90 19.21 1.02
N GLU A 295 -12.74 20.11 0.05
CA GLU A 295 -13.72 20.26 -1.04
C GLU A 295 -13.83 18.98 -1.90
N ALA A 296 -12.74 18.28 -2.09
CA ALA A 296 -12.72 17.01 -2.80
C ALA A 296 -13.38 15.89 -1.99
N ALA A 297 -13.14 15.85 -0.67
CA ALA A 297 -13.78 14.88 0.23
C ALA A 297 -15.31 15.04 0.25
N VAL A 298 -15.80 16.28 0.25
CA VAL A 298 -17.25 16.57 0.15
C VAL A 298 -17.83 16.03 -1.17
N LYS A 299 -17.18 16.29 -2.31
CA LYS A 299 -17.62 15.77 -3.62
C LYS A 299 -17.58 14.23 -3.66
N ALA A 300 -16.57 13.63 -3.04
CA ALA A 300 -16.47 12.17 -2.92
C ALA A 300 -17.65 11.59 -2.14
N ALA A 301 -18.01 12.20 -1.01
CA ALA A 301 -19.17 11.79 -0.21
C ALA A 301 -20.49 11.96 -0.97
N GLU A 302 -20.70 13.08 -1.66
CA GLU A 302 -21.88 13.30 -2.49
C GLU A 302 -22.02 12.27 -3.62
N ALA A 303 -20.92 11.90 -4.28
CA ALA A 303 -20.90 10.88 -5.31
C ALA A 303 -21.28 9.51 -4.75
N VAL A 304 -20.73 9.13 -3.60
CA VAL A 304 -21.07 7.88 -2.92
C VAL A 304 -22.51 7.87 -2.47
N ASP A 305 -23.02 8.93 -1.85
CA ASP A 305 -24.42 9.03 -1.40
C ASP A 305 -25.40 8.83 -2.56
N SER A 306 -25.14 9.51 -3.69
CA SER A 306 -25.95 9.35 -4.91
C SER A 306 -25.93 7.91 -5.44
N CYS A 307 -24.75 7.29 -5.53
CA CYS A 307 -24.62 5.91 -6.02
C CYS A 307 -25.24 4.91 -5.05
N LEU A 308 -25.01 5.09 -3.75
CA LEU A 308 -25.55 4.24 -2.69
C LEU A 308 -27.08 4.25 -2.67
N LYS A 309 -27.70 5.43 -2.83
CA LYS A 309 -29.14 5.55 -2.95
C LYS A 309 -29.70 4.66 -4.06
N ASP A 310 -29.10 4.72 -5.26
CA ASP A 310 -29.56 3.95 -6.40
C ASP A 310 -29.36 2.44 -6.17
N VAL A 311 -28.21 2.04 -5.64
CA VAL A 311 -27.89 0.63 -5.34
C VAL A 311 -28.81 0.06 -4.26
N VAL A 312 -29.04 0.78 -3.16
CA VAL A 312 -29.92 0.33 -2.08
C VAL A 312 -31.36 0.25 -2.56
N THR A 313 -31.83 1.21 -3.37
CA THR A 313 -33.18 1.18 -3.96
C THR A 313 -33.34 -0.07 -4.81
N ALA A 314 -32.41 -0.34 -5.74
CA ALA A 314 -32.44 -1.54 -6.57
C ALA A 314 -32.38 -2.82 -5.74
N ALA A 315 -31.56 -2.85 -4.69
CA ALA A 315 -31.48 -4.00 -3.79
C ALA A 315 -32.83 -4.29 -3.10
N LEU A 316 -33.45 -3.27 -2.52
CA LEU A 316 -34.77 -3.40 -1.82
C LEU A 316 -35.89 -3.81 -2.78
N GLU A 317 -35.94 -3.23 -3.98
CA GLU A 317 -36.93 -3.57 -5.01
C GLU A 317 -36.78 -5.03 -5.49
N ASN A 318 -35.60 -5.61 -5.41
CA ASN A 318 -35.33 -7.00 -5.79
C ASN A 318 -35.21 -7.96 -4.58
N GLY A 319 -35.74 -7.56 -3.42
CA GLY A 319 -35.88 -8.43 -2.24
C GLY A 319 -34.64 -8.65 -1.42
N TYR A 320 -33.57 -7.87 -1.62
CA TYR A 320 -32.38 -7.90 -0.78
C TYR A 320 -32.56 -7.04 0.47
N SER A 321 -31.84 -7.40 1.53
CA SER A 321 -31.63 -6.54 2.69
C SER A 321 -30.24 -5.91 2.58
N SER A 322 -30.10 -4.64 2.91
CA SER A 322 -28.83 -3.91 2.84
C SER A 322 -28.30 -3.57 4.24
N ILE A 323 -27.02 -3.79 4.46
CA ILE A 323 -26.27 -3.34 5.63
C ILE A 323 -25.19 -2.38 5.13
N ILE A 324 -25.25 -1.14 5.60
CA ILE A 324 -24.31 -0.08 5.22
C ILE A 324 -23.39 0.17 6.41
N ILE A 325 -22.08 0.06 6.18
CA ILE A 325 -21.06 0.24 7.19
C ILE A 325 -19.89 1.05 6.63
N ALA A 326 -19.07 1.61 7.52
CA ALA A 326 -17.70 2.01 7.22
C ALA A 326 -16.73 0.92 7.72
N ASP A 327 -15.62 0.74 7.04
CA ASP A 327 -14.55 -0.16 7.47
C ASP A 327 -13.61 0.50 8.50
N HIS A 328 -13.45 1.81 8.42
CA HIS A 328 -12.71 2.68 9.36
C HIS A 328 -13.10 4.14 9.11
N GLY A 329 -12.64 5.05 9.97
CA GLY A 329 -12.79 6.49 9.80
C GLY A 329 -11.65 7.08 8.95
N ASN A 330 -11.92 8.19 8.27
CA ASN A 330 -10.95 9.03 7.56
C ASN A 330 -11.55 10.43 7.32
N SER A 331 -12.48 10.55 6.34
CA SER A 331 -13.02 11.84 5.88
C SER A 331 -13.92 12.56 6.88
N GLU A 332 -14.34 11.93 7.97
CA GLU A 332 -15.06 12.60 9.05
C GLU A 332 -14.15 13.53 9.86
N THR A 333 -12.83 13.39 9.73
CA THR A 333 -11.83 14.21 10.38
C THR A 333 -10.81 14.69 9.34
N MET A 334 -11.12 15.77 8.63
CA MET A 334 -10.27 16.32 7.58
C MET A 334 -9.27 17.38 8.08
N ILE A 335 -9.44 17.85 9.31
CA ILE A 335 -8.64 18.92 9.90
C ILE A 335 -8.21 18.51 11.30
N ASN A 336 -6.92 18.57 11.57
CA ASN A 336 -6.33 18.35 12.88
C ASN A 336 -6.63 19.52 13.84
N GLU A 337 -6.44 19.32 15.15
CA GLU A 337 -6.65 20.37 16.17
C GLU A 337 -5.78 21.62 15.95
N ASP A 338 -4.62 21.48 15.32
CA ASP A 338 -3.71 22.57 14.97
C ASP A 338 -4.09 23.31 13.67
N GLY A 339 -5.16 22.89 13.01
CA GLY A 339 -5.65 23.46 11.74
C GLY A 339 -4.98 22.90 10.50
N SER A 340 -4.05 21.95 10.61
CA SER A 340 -3.44 21.27 9.47
C SER A 340 -4.41 20.24 8.86
N PRO A 341 -4.28 19.89 7.56
CA PRO A 341 -5.04 18.80 6.98
C PRO A 341 -4.75 17.46 7.67
N ASN A 342 -5.79 16.69 8.00
CA ASN A 342 -5.64 15.30 8.39
C ASN A 342 -5.75 14.41 7.16
N THR A 343 -4.80 13.50 7.00
CA THR A 343 -4.75 12.54 5.89
C THR A 343 -4.74 11.09 6.37
N ALA A 344 -4.75 10.88 7.69
CA ALA A 344 -4.67 9.55 8.29
C ALA A 344 -6.06 8.95 8.56
N HIS A 345 -6.09 7.63 8.70
CA HIS A 345 -7.26 6.94 9.24
C HIS A 345 -7.53 7.35 10.67
N THR A 346 -8.79 7.30 11.07
CA THR A 346 -9.22 7.51 12.44
C THR A 346 -9.86 6.24 13.01
N THR A 347 -9.97 6.19 14.34
CA THR A 347 -10.67 5.13 15.07
C THR A 347 -12.09 5.56 15.48
N ASN A 348 -12.59 6.62 14.89
CA ASN A 348 -13.97 7.05 15.12
C ASN A 348 -14.96 5.98 14.65
N PRO A 349 -16.09 5.79 15.37
CA PRO A 349 -17.09 4.78 15.01
C PRO A 349 -17.81 5.10 13.70
#